data_73a10844dd35d4a26937bd5ede513dd6
#
_entry.id   73a10844dd35d4a26937bd5ede513dd6
#
_cell.length_a   1.000
_cell.length_b   1.000
_cell.length_c   1.000
_cell.angle_alpha   90.00
_cell.angle_beta   90.00
_cell.angle_gamma   90.00
#
_symmetry.space_group_name_H-M   'P 1'
#
loop_
_entity.id
_entity.type
_entity.pdbx_description
1 polymer ?
#
loop_
_entity_poly.entity_id
_entity_poly.type
_entity_poly.pdbx_seq_one_letter_code
_entity_poly.pdbx_strand_id
1 'polypeptide(L)'
;MKKYQIAVAGTGYVGLSIATLLAQHNPVKAVDIIPEKGEMINQRISPIQDEYIEKYFAEKELDLVATLDAEAAYKDADFVVVAAPTNYDSRKNFFDTSAVEKVIALVMQYNPDAIIVIKSTIPVGYTESIRQKTGNPNILFSPEYQRESKALYDTLYPSRIIVGRPEGDERLEEAAHTFAQLLVQGAIGKSQGNTPEANSELRTHNSELNKGIPLLFMG
;
A
#
# COMPACT_ATOMS: atom_id res chain seq x y z
N MET A 1 -18.29 -9.40 1.94
CA MET A 1 -16.88 -9.81 1.69
C MET A 1 -16.17 -9.99 3.03
N LYS A 2 -15.15 -10.84 3.10
CA LYS A 2 -14.27 -10.95 4.27
C LYS A 2 -13.57 -9.61 4.48
N LYS A 3 -13.55 -9.11 5.73
CA LYS A 3 -12.72 -7.96 6.11
C LYS A 3 -11.33 -8.44 6.49
N TYR A 4 -10.32 -7.69 6.10
CA TYR A 4 -8.92 -7.95 6.43
C TYR A 4 -8.42 -6.91 7.42
N GLN A 5 -7.60 -7.33 8.38
CA GLN A 5 -6.89 -6.43 9.27
C GLN A 5 -5.68 -5.88 8.52
N ILE A 6 -5.63 -4.58 8.35
CA ILE A 6 -4.57 -3.94 7.55
C ILE A 6 -3.82 -2.94 8.42
N ALA A 7 -2.50 -2.99 8.35
CA ALA A 7 -1.65 -1.94 8.89
C ALA A 7 -0.96 -1.19 7.75
N VAL A 8 -0.77 0.12 7.91
CA VAL A 8 -0.05 0.96 6.96
C VAL A 8 1.05 1.70 7.71
N ALA A 9 2.30 1.43 7.36
CA ALA A 9 3.47 2.05 7.95
C ALA A 9 3.93 3.26 7.13
N GLY A 10 3.83 4.44 7.73
CA GLY A 10 4.07 5.75 7.14
C GLY A 10 2.76 6.44 6.72
N THR A 11 2.62 7.71 7.09
CA THR A 11 1.44 8.55 6.82
C THR A 11 1.79 9.76 5.94
N GLY A 12 2.72 9.58 5.01
CA GLY A 12 2.94 10.51 3.90
C GLY A 12 1.86 10.37 2.83
N TYR A 13 2.08 10.98 1.66
CA TYR A 13 1.10 10.97 0.55
C TYR A 13 0.68 9.57 0.16
N VAL A 14 1.61 8.66 -0.04
CA VAL A 14 1.33 7.25 -0.43
C VAL A 14 0.60 6.52 0.70
N GLY A 15 1.15 6.53 1.91
CA GLY A 15 0.62 5.74 3.00
C GLY A 15 -0.77 6.21 3.44
N LEU A 16 -0.99 7.52 3.58
CA LEU A 16 -2.28 8.03 4.01
C LEU A 16 -3.37 7.84 2.95
N SER A 17 -3.02 7.96 1.66
CA SER A 17 -3.96 7.69 0.56
C SER A 17 -4.40 6.23 0.53
N ILE A 18 -3.45 5.30 0.67
CA ILE A 18 -3.76 3.85 0.73
C ILE A 18 -4.56 3.52 2.00
N ALA A 19 -4.18 4.08 3.15
CA ALA A 19 -4.92 3.88 4.40
C ALA A 19 -6.37 4.37 4.28
N THR A 20 -6.58 5.56 3.71
CA THR A 20 -7.91 6.14 3.48
C THR A 20 -8.73 5.30 2.51
N LEU A 21 -8.10 4.85 1.40
CA LEU A 21 -8.77 3.97 0.42
C LEU A 21 -9.25 2.67 1.05
N LEU A 22 -8.37 1.98 1.78
CA LEU A 22 -8.65 0.67 2.36
C LEU A 22 -9.62 0.74 3.55
N ALA A 23 -9.57 1.85 4.31
CA ALA A 23 -10.42 2.08 5.48
C ALA A 23 -11.90 2.26 5.16
N GLN A 24 -12.27 2.45 3.89
CA GLN A 24 -13.66 2.46 3.46
C GLN A 24 -14.37 1.11 3.69
N HIS A 25 -13.62 0.01 3.70
CA HIS A 25 -14.18 -1.34 3.73
C HIS A 25 -13.52 -2.28 4.74
N ASN A 26 -12.35 -1.93 5.26
CA ASN A 26 -11.54 -2.76 6.14
C ASN A 26 -11.07 -1.97 7.36
N PRO A 27 -10.85 -2.60 8.53
CA PRO A 27 -10.16 -1.96 9.64
C PRO A 27 -8.69 -1.71 9.29
N VAL A 28 -8.26 -0.46 9.41
CA VAL A 28 -6.91 -0.01 9.07
C VAL A 28 -6.26 0.68 10.27
N LYS A 29 -5.06 0.26 10.62
CA LYS A 29 -4.19 0.92 11.59
C LYS A 29 -3.03 1.59 10.86
N ALA A 30 -3.00 2.93 10.88
CA ALA A 30 -1.90 3.72 10.33
C ALA A 30 -0.82 3.94 11.38
N VAL A 31 0.42 3.59 11.08
CA VAL A 31 1.57 3.74 11.99
C VAL A 31 2.48 4.84 11.48
N ASP A 32 2.76 5.81 12.32
CA ASP A 32 3.78 6.83 12.05
C ASP A 32 4.65 7.02 13.30
N ILE A 33 5.82 7.62 13.13
CA ILE A 33 6.74 7.96 14.22
C ILE A 33 6.48 9.37 14.76
N ILE A 34 5.62 10.15 14.11
CA ILE A 34 5.32 11.54 14.45
C ILE A 34 3.97 11.58 15.18
N PRO A 35 3.94 11.85 16.50
CA PRO A 35 2.72 11.83 17.30
C PRO A 35 1.62 12.76 16.77
N GLU A 36 2.00 13.97 16.37
CA GLU A 36 1.09 15.01 15.91
C GLU A 36 0.30 14.55 14.67
N LYS A 37 0.93 13.81 13.75
CA LYS A 37 0.24 13.24 12.60
C LYS A 37 -0.80 12.22 13.01
N GLY A 38 -0.48 11.36 13.98
CA GLY A 38 -1.40 10.37 14.50
C GLY A 38 -2.63 11.02 15.14
N GLU A 39 -2.41 12.06 15.94
CA GLU A 39 -3.50 12.83 16.57
C GLU A 39 -4.41 13.49 15.52
N MET A 40 -3.83 14.13 14.51
CA MET A 40 -4.58 14.76 13.42
C MET A 40 -5.46 13.72 12.69
N ILE A 41 -4.89 12.57 12.30
CA ILE A 41 -5.64 11.53 11.59
C ILE A 41 -6.80 11.01 12.45
N ASN A 42 -6.60 10.80 13.74
CA ASN A 42 -7.64 10.34 14.66
C ASN A 42 -8.75 11.39 14.86
N GLN A 43 -8.42 12.67 14.72
CA GLN A 43 -9.39 13.78 14.71
C GLN A 43 -10.01 14.03 13.32
N ARG A 44 -9.67 13.21 12.31
CA ARG A 44 -10.10 13.39 10.91
C ARG A 44 -9.59 14.70 10.30
N ILE A 45 -8.41 15.14 10.70
CA ILE A 45 -7.68 16.25 10.11
C ILE A 45 -6.52 15.68 9.29
N SER A 46 -6.40 16.10 8.04
CA SER A 46 -5.30 15.63 7.18
C SER A 46 -3.97 16.28 7.60
N PRO A 47 -2.91 15.49 7.89
CA PRO A 47 -1.58 16.04 8.17
C PRO A 47 -0.80 16.41 6.90
N ILE A 48 -1.40 16.24 5.73
CA ILE A 48 -0.83 16.55 4.42
C ILE A 48 -1.84 17.32 3.56
N GLN A 49 -1.35 18.10 2.60
CA GLN A 49 -2.22 18.83 1.67
C GLN A 49 -2.73 17.88 0.57
N ASP A 50 -3.95 17.39 0.72
CA ASP A 50 -4.66 16.59 -0.29
C ASP A 50 -6.16 16.79 -0.12
N GLU A 51 -6.78 17.53 -1.05
CA GLU A 51 -8.21 17.88 -1.02
C GLU A 51 -9.12 16.64 -0.92
N TYR A 52 -8.73 15.54 -1.54
CA TYR A 52 -9.52 14.31 -1.52
C TYR A 52 -9.42 13.59 -0.16
N ILE A 53 -8.27 13.64 0.51
CA ILE A 53 -8.14 13.11 1.88
C ILE A 53 -9.00 13.94 2.83
N GLU A 54 -8.91 15.27 2.75
CA GLU A 54 -9.74 16.19 3.57
C GLU A 54 -11.22 15.92 3.36
N LYS A 55 -11.64 15.79 2.10
CA LYS A 55 -13.02 15.45 1.75
C LYS A 55 -13.46 14.09 2.31
N TYR A 56 -12.63 13.05 2.17
CA TYR A 56 -12.96 11.71 2.66
C TYR A 56 -13.01 11.67 4.18
N PHE A 57 -12.13 12.38 4.87
CA PHE A 57 -12.15 12.51 6.33
C PHE A 57 -13.42 13.22 6.83
N ALA A 58 -13.94 14.18 6.08
CA ALA A 58 -15.16 14.91 6.41
C ALA A 58 -16.45 14.16 6.07
N GLU A 59 -16.48 13.40 4.97
CA GLU A 59 -17.72 12.88 4.38
C GLU A 59 -17.88 11.36 4.50
N LYS A 60 -16.80 10.60 4.76
CA LYS A 60 -16.85 9.14 4.76
C LYS A 60 -16.65 8.55 6.15
N GLU A 61 -17.39 7.50 6.43
CA GLU A 61 -17.09 6.63 7.55
C GLU A 61 -15.87 5.76 7.21
N LEU A 62 -14.76 6.02 7.88
CA LEU A 62 -13.49 5.32 7.68
C LEU A 62 -13.15 4.53 8.95
N ASP A 63 -12.95 3.23 8.79
CA ASP A 63 -12.45 2.37 9.87
C ASP A 63 -10.91 2.52 9.96
N LEU A 64 -10.48 3.73 10.32
CA LEU A 64 -9.09 4.16 10.35
C LEU A 64 -8.71 4.67 11.74
N VAL A 65 -7.65 4.08 12.31
CA VAL A 65 -7.03 4.53 13.56
C VAL A 65 -5.54 4.71 13.34
N ALA A 66 -4.99 5.84 13.77
CA ALA A 66 -3.55 6.07 13.76
C ALA A 66 -2.95 5.77 15.14
N THR A 67 -1.75 5.18 15.16
CA THR A 67 -1.02 4.81 16.37
C THR A 67 0.48 4.92 16.20
N LEU A 68 1.19 5.11 17.32
CA LEU A 68 2.66 4.99 17.39
C LEU A 68 3.10 3.58 17.79
N ASP A 69 2.15 2.74 18.22
CA ASP A 69 2.39 1.40 18.71
C ASP A 69 2.41 0.39 17.54
N ALA A 70 3.62 0.04 17.11
CA ALA A 70 3.84 -0.91 16.04
C ALA A 70 3.36 -2.33 16.40
N GLU A 71 3.50 -2.76 17.67
CA GLU A 71 3.02 -4.07 18.12
C GLU A 71 1.51 -4.16 18.00
N ALA A 72 0.79 -3.18 18.56
CA ALA A 72 -0.67 -3.13 18.50
C ALA A 72 -1.19 -3.06 17.06
N ALA A 73 -0.41 -2.49 16.12
CA ALA A 73 -0.79 -2.41 14.73
C ALA A 73 -0.54 -3.70 13.94
N TYR A 74 0.61 -4.35 14.16
CA TYR A 74 1.08 -5.42 13.28
C TYR A 74 0.67 -6.82 13.73
N LYS A 75 0.52 -7.06 15.05
CA LYS A 75 0.33 -8.41 15.61
C LYS A 75 -0.85 -9.20 15.03
N ASP A 76 -1.92 -8.53 14.65
CA ASP A 76 -3.13 -9.15 14.11
C ASP A 76 -3.36 -8.79 12.63
N ALA A 77 -2.40 -8.15 11.97
CA ALA A 77 -2.54 -7.70 10.59
C ALA A 77 -2.43 -8.86 9.60
N ASP A 78 -3.40 -8.99 8.68
CA ASP A 78 -3.29 -9.87 7.51
C ASP A 78 -2.31 -9.27 6.49
N PHE A 79 -2.36 -7.95 6.30
CA PHE A 79 -1.48 -7.20 5.41
C PHE A 79 -0.83 -6.02 6.12
N VAL A 80 0.46 -5.83 5.88
CA VAL A 80 1.19 -4.63 6.31
C VAL A 80 1.73 -3.91 5.08
N VAL A 81 1.17 -2.74 4.79
CA VAL A 81 1.61 -1.88 3.69
C VAL A 81 2.74 -0.99 4.17
N VAL A 82 3.90 -1.06 3.52
CA VAL A 82 5.09 -0.27 3.86
C VAL A 82 5.19 0.91 2.90
N ALA A 83 4.89 2.10 3.42
CA ALA A 83 4.99 3.39 2.73
C ALA A 83 5.96 4.34 3.47
N ALA A 84 7.02 3.77 4.02
CA ALA A 84 8.08 4.51 4.69
C ALA A 84 8.91 5.33 3.69
N PRO A 85 9.44 6.50 4.08
CA PRO A 85 10.24 7.32 3.18
C PRO A 85 11.52 6.60 2.74
N THR A 86 11.88 6.80 1.48
CA THR A 86 13.15 6.38 0.90
C THR A 86 13.81 7.57 0.25
N ASN A 87 15.10 7.77 0.49
CA ASN A 87 15.86 8.87 -0.07
C ASN A 87 16.88 8.35 -1.07
N TYR A 88 16.97 9.03 -2.22
CA TYR A 88 18.01 8.76 -3.20
C TYR A 88 19.13 9.81 -3.10
N ASP A 89 20.34 9.36 -2.75
CA ASP A 89 21.54 10.20 -2.79
C ASP A 89 22.22 10.08 -4.17
N SER A 90 21.99 11.05 -5.02
CA SER A 90 22.54 11.07 -6.38
C SER A 90 24.08 11.15 -6.44
N ARG A 91 24.73 11.64 -5.38
CA ARG A 91 26.20 11.74 -5.31
C ARG A 91 26.84 10.38 -5.04
N LYS A 92 26.14 9.55 -4.24
CA LYS A 92 26.58 8.20 -3.88
C LYS A 92 25.95 7.13 -4.75
N ASN A 93 25.03 7.49 -5.62
CA ASN A 93 24.18 6.57 -6.39
C ASN A 93 23.55 5.50 -5.48
N PHE A 94 22.98 5.95 -4.34
CA PHE A 94 22.55 5.10 -3.26
C PHE A 94 21.11 5.42 -2.85
N PHE A 95 20.31 4.36 -2.72
CA PHE A 95 18.98 4.42 -2.13
C PHE A 95 19.05 4.07 -0.64
N ASP A 96 18.64 4.98 0.22
CA ASP A 96 18.47 4.71 1.63
C ASP A 96 17.12 4.03 1.88
N THR A 97 17.16 2.72 2.06
CA THR A 97 16.00 1.88 2.37
C THR A 97 15.89 1.55 3.85
N SER A 98 16.68 2.18 4.71
CA SER A 98 16.77 1.86 6.14
C SER A 98 15.43 1.96 6.87
N ALA A 99 14.57 2.92 6.50
CA ALA A 99 13.23 3.05 7.09
C ALA A 99 12.32 1.86 6.70
N VAL A 100 12.39 1.41 5.44
CA VAL A 100 11.67 0.22 4.97
C VAL A 100 12.13 -1.03 5.70
N GLU A 101 13.45 -1.23 5.84
CA GLU A 101 14.02 -2.37 6.56
C GLU A 101 13.63 -2.40 8.03
N LYS A 102 13.57 -1.24 8.69
CA LYS A 102 13.10 -1.14 10.10
C LYS A 102 11.65 -1.58 10.23
N VAL A 103 10.78 -1.15 9.33
CA VAL A 103 9.37 -1.58 9.34
C VAL A 103 9.27 -3.08 9.13
N ILE A 104 9.96 -3.63 8.12
CA ILE A 104 9.98 -5.09 7.86
C ILE A 104 10.45 -5.86 9.11
N ALA A 105 11.51 -5.41 9.78
CA ALA A 105 12.01 -6.04 11.00
C ALA A 105 10.98 -6.02 12.14
N LEU A 106 10.26 -4.91 12.34
CA LEU A 106 9.18 -4.82 13.34
C LEU A 106 8.00 -5.73 13.00
N VAL A 107 7.61 -5.80 11.72
CA VAL A 107 6.55 -6.73 11.30
C VAL A 107 6.95 -8.17 11.58
N MET A 108 8.16 -8.57 11.21
CA MET A 108 8.67 -9.91 11.47
C MET A 108 8.76 -10.24 12.97
N GLN A 109 9.04 -9.25 13.81
CA GLN A 109 9.09 -9.41 15.26
C GLN A 109 7.70 -9.67 15.87
N TYR A 110 6.68 -8.95 15.42
CA TYR A 110 5.34 -8.99 16.02
C TYR A 110 4.37 -9.92 15.29
N ASN A 111 4.56 -10.14 13.98
CA ASN A 111 3.71 -10.99 13.16
C ASN A 111 4.46 -11.51 11.92
N PRO A 112 5.25 -12.58 12.05
CA PRO A 112 6.03 -13.12 10.93
C PRO A 112 5.17 -13.68 9.79
N ASP A 113 3.89 -13.96 10.04
CA ASP A 113 2.96 -14.52 9.05
C ASP A 113 2.25 -13.45 8.20
N ALA A 114 2.32 -12.18 8.60
CA ALA A 114 1.71 -11.08 7.85
C ALA A 114 2.29 -10.98 6.43
N ILE A 115 1.44 -10.66 5.48
CA ILE A 115 1.88 -10.30 4.13
C ILE A 115 2.33 -8.85 4.12
N ILE A 116 3.60 -8.63 3.83
CA ILE A 116 4.20 -7.30 3.71
C ILE A 116 4.10 -6.84 2.27
N VAL A 117 3.52 -5.67 2.03
CA VAL A 117 3.43 -5.07 0.70
C VAL A 117 4.21 -3.76 0.67
N ILE A 118 5.34 -3.75 -0.03
CA ILE A 118 6.15 -2.54 -0.17
C ILE A 118 5.53 -1.63 -1.22
N LYS A 119 5.19 -0.41 -0.81
CA LYS A 119 4.71 0.69 -1.65
C LYS A 119 5.77 1.78 -1.82
N SER A 120 6.77 1.83 -0.95
CA SER A 120 7.90 2.75 -1.03
C SER A 120 8.67 2.56 -2.33
N THR A 121 9.26 3.64 -2.84
CA THR A 121 10.19 3.58 -3.99
C THR A 121 11.45 2.83 -3.59
N ILE A 122 11.76 1.76 -4.30
CA ILE A 122 12.89 0.87 -4.01
C ILE A 122 13.67 0.56 -5.29
N PRO A 123 14.97 0.22 -5.18
CA PRO A 123 15.78 -0.18 -6.33
C PRO A 123 15.27 -1.46 -6.99
N VAL A 124 15.59 -1.63 -8.27
CA VAL A 124 15.35 -2.91 -8.98
C VAL A 124 16.05 -4.04 -8.27
N GLY A 125 15.35 -5.17 -8.08
CA GLY A 125 15.89 -6.36 -7.39
C GLY A 125 15.85 -6.28 -5.86
N TYR A 126 15.43 -5.15 -5.28
CA TYR A 126 15.40 -4.98 -3.82
C TYR A 126 14.50 -6.00 -3.13
N THR A 127 13.32 -6.27 -3.68
CA THR A 127 12.35 -7.19 -3.05
C THR A 127 12.93 -8.60 -2.94
N GLU A 128 13.59 -9.08 -3.97
CA GLU A 128 14.30 -10.37 -3.92
C GLU A 128 15.44 -10.35 -2.90
N SER A 129 16.26 -9.31 -2.92
CA SER A 129 17.37 -9.14 -1.97
C SER A 129 16.90 -9.12 -0.52
N ILE A 130 15.80 -8.41 -0.20
CA ILE A 130 15.32 -8.32 1.18
C ILE A 130 14.67 -9.64 1.64
N ARG A 131 13.98 -10.38 0.77
CA ARG A 131 13.51 -11.74 1.08
C ARG A 131 14.67 -12.66 1.45
N GLN A 132 15.74 -12.66 0.66
CA GLN A 132 16.95 -13.47 0.92
C GLN A 132 17.63 -13.03 2.23
N LYS A 133 17.80 -11.73 2.43
CA LYS A 133 18.44 -11.16 3.62
C LYS A 133 17.71 -11.50 4.90
N THR A 134 16.39 -11.47 4.87
CA THR A 134 15.55 -11.68 6.06
C THR A 134 15.07 -13.11 6.24
N GLY A 135 15.14 -13.93 5.19
CA GLY A 135 14.53 -15.25 5.16
C GLY A 135 12.99 -15.23 5.14
N ASN A 136 12.37 -14.06 4.96
CA ASN A 136 10.92 -13.92 4.93
C ASN A 136 10.40 -13.88 3.48
N PRO A 137 9.66 -14.91 3.04
CA PRO A 137 9.08 -14.93 1.70
C PRO A 137 7.86 -14.01 1.56
N ASN A 138 7.22 -13.61 2.67
CA ASN A 138 5.93 -12.91 2.70
C ASN A 138 6.02 -11.42 2.29
N ILE A 139 6.89 -11.08 1.37
CA ILE A 139 7.12 -9.71 0.93
C ILE A 139 6.73 -9.58 -0.55
N LEU A 140 5.74 -8.74 -0.81
CA LEU A 140 5.27 -8.35 -2.14
C LEU A 140 5.72 -6.92 -2.45
N PHE A 141 5.74 -6.56 -3.73
CA PHE A 141 5.98 -5.20 -4.19
C PHE A 141 4.79 -4.69 -5.00
N SER A 142 4.30 -3.52 -4.67
CA SER A 142 3.23 -2.89 -5.43
C SER A 142 3.60 -1.42 -5.66
N PRO A 143 4.22 -1.10 -6.81
CA PRO A 143 4.68 0.26 -7.10
C PRO A 143 3.53 1.25 -7.13
N GLU A 144 3.84 2.50 -6.80
CA GLU A 144 2.89 3.61 -6.81
C GLU A 144 3.42 4.78 -7.62
N TYR A 145 2.52 5.44 -8.34
CA TYR A 145 2.82 6.60 -9.18
C TYR A 145 1.80 7.70 -8.88
N GLN A 146 1.91 8.30 -7.70
CA GLN A 146 0.99 9.34 -7.23
C GLN A 146 1.63 10.71 -7.34
N ARG A 147 0.82 11.70 -7.70
CA ARG A 147 1.20 13.10 -7.65
C ARG A 147 1.03 13.61 -6.21
N GLU A 148 2.01 14.33 -5.71
CA GLU A 148 1.84 15.07 -4.46
C GLU A 148 0.60 15.96 -4.54
N SER A 149 -0.10 16.15 -3.44
CA SER A 149 -1.38 16.89 -3.34
C SER A 149 -2.59 16.31 -4.09
N LYS A 150 -2.45 15.19 -4.82
CA LYS A 150 -3.54 14.45 -5.50
C LYS A 150 -3.44 12.96 -5.29
N ALA A 151 -2.76 12.54 -4.26
CA ALA A 151 -2.41 11.14 -4.05
C ALA A 151 -3.66 10.27 -3.86
N LEU A 152 -4.64 10.70 -3.07
CA LEU A 152 -5.88 9.95 -2.93
C LEU A 152 -6.68 9.92 -4.22
N TYR A 153 -6.75 11.02 -4.98
CA TYR A 153 -7.39 11.01 -6.29
C TYR A 153 -6.79 9.95 -7.21
N ASP A 154 -5.45 9.92 -7.32
CA ASP A 154 -4.75 8.97 -8.18
C ASP A 154 -4.96 7.52 -7.70
N THR A 155 -5.14 7.30 -6.40
CA THR A 155 -5.47 6.00 -5.82
C THR A 155 -6.92 5.59 -6.05
N LEU A 156 -7.86 6.54 -6.04
CA LEU A 156 -9.28 6.31 -6.32
C LEU A 156 -9.57 6.03 -7.79
N TYR A 157 -8.75 6.62 -8.68
CA TYR A 157 -8.88 6.49 -10.14
C TYR A 157 -7.57 5.97 -10.77
N PRO A 158 -7.10 4.79 -10.37
CA PRO A 158 -5.83 4.29 -10.87
C PRO A 158 -5.93 3.91 -12.35
N SER A 159 -4.89 4.19 -13.11
CA SER A 159 -4.79 3.72 -14.49
C SER A 159 -4.60 2.20 -14.57
N ARG A 160 -3.95 1.63 -13.57
CA ARG A 160 -3.67 0.20 -13.39
C ARG A 160 -3.24 -0.06 -11.94
N ILE A 161 -3.37 -1.31 -11.51
CA ILE A 161 -2.82 -1.80 -10.24
C ILE A 161 -1.79 -2.87 -10.58
N ILE A 162 -0.59 -2.76 -10.00
CA ILE A 162 0.52 -3.67 -10.23
C ILE A 162 0.89 -4.33 -8.89
N VAL A 163 1.00 -5.65 -8.87
CA VAL A 163 1.51 -6.39 -7.72
C VAL A 163 2.56 -7.39 -8.18
N GLY A 164 3.80 -7.19 -7.74
CA GLY A 164 4.92 -8.12 -7.95
C GLY A 164 4.91 -9.19 -6.88
N ARG A 165 5.12 -10.44 -7.29
CA ARG A 165 5.15 -11.64 -6.44
C ARG A 165 6.25 -12.59 -6.88
N PRO A 166 6.77 -13.46 -6.02
CA PRO A 166 7.66 -14.53 -6.46
C PRO A 166 6.90 -15.55 -7.30
N GLU A 167 7.55 -16.11 -8.30
CA GLU A 167 6.98 -17.19 -9.11
C GLU A 167 6.96 -18.50 -8.31
N GLY A 168 5.96 -19.35 -8.57
CA GLY A 168 5.87 -20.71 -8.03
C GLY A 168 5.40 -20.81 -6.57
N ASP A 169 4.95 -19.72 -5.96
CA ASP A 169 4.34 -19.73 -4.62
C ASP A 169 2.85 -19.37 -4.73
N GLU A 170 1.99 -20.41 -4.77
CA GLU A 170 0.53 -20.24 -4.90
C GLU A 170 -0.07 -19.40 -3.76
N ARG A 171 0.46 -19.49 -2.56
CA ARG A 171 -0.01 -18.72 -1.40
C ARG A 171 0.25 -17.22 -1.58
N LEU A 172 1.42 -16.86 -2.07
CA LEU A 172 1.76 -15.46 -2.35
C LEU A 172 1.07 -14.95 -3.61
N GLU A 173 0.76 -15.82 -4.57
CA GLU A 173 -0.09 -15.50 -5.69
C GLU A 173 -1.51 -15.13 -5.24
N GLU A 174 -2.13 -15.96 -4.37
CA GLU A 174 -3.43 -15.67 -3.79
C GLU A 174 -3.41 -14.37 -2.95
N ALA A 175 -2.35 -14.16 -2.17
CA ALA A 175 -2.17 -12.93 -1.40
C ALA A 175 -2.06 -11.68 -2.30
N ALA A 176 -1.33 -11.77 -3.40
CA ALA A 176 -1.20 -10.68 -4.38
C ALA A 176 -2.56 -10.36 -5.04
N HIS A 177 -3.30 -11.38 -5.44
CA HIS A 177 -4.66 -11.21 -5.97
C HIS A 177 -5.60 -10.59 -4.94
N THR A 178 -5.56 -11.06 -3.70
CA THR A 178 -6.36 -10.51 -2.59
C THR A 178 -6.04 -9.04 -2.38
N PHE A 179 -4.75 -8.67 -2.30
CA PHE A 179 -4.35 -7.28 -2.12
C PHE A 179 -4.80 -6.40 -3.28
N ALA A 180 -4.65 -6.85 -4.52
CA ALA A 180 -5.16 -6.14 -5.69
C ALA A 180 -6.68 -5.90 -5.61
N GLN A 181 -7.46 -6.90 -5.18
CA GLN A 181 -8.90 -6.77 -5.00
C GLN A 181 -9.28 -5.80 -3.88
N LEU A 182 -8.49 -5.73 -2.79
CA LEU A 182 -8.71 -4.73 -1.74
C LEU A 182 -8.55 -3.30 -2.27
N LEU A 183 -7.56 -3.06 -3.14
CA LEU A 183 -7.38 -1.77 -3.80
C LEU A 183 -8.55 -1.45 -4.76
N VAL A 184 -8.98 -2.42 -5.57
CA VAL A 184 -10.14 -2.27 -6.46
C VAL A 184 -11.40 -1.96 -5.68
N GLN A 185 -11.61 -2.61 -4.54
CA GLN A 185 -12.79 -2.41 -3.70
C GLN A 185 -12.94 -0.94 -3.27
N GLY A 186 -11.83 -0.31 -2.85
CA GLY A 186 -11.81 1.10 -2.44
C GLY A 186 -11.84 2.08 -3.61
N ALA A 187 -11.32 1.70 -4.78
CA ALA A 187 -11.27 2.56 -5.95
C ALA A 187 -12.66 2.85 -6.54
N ILE A 188 -12.82 4.01 -7.17
CA ILE A 188 -14.08 4.39 -7.86
C ILE A 188 -14.11 3.77 -9.26
N GLY A 189 -12.99 3.75 -9.97
CA GLY A 189 -12.87 3.22 -11.31
C GLY A 189 -11.59 3.65 -11.98
N LYS A 190 -11.46 3.38 -13.29
CA LYS A 190 -10.32 3.80 -14.08
C LYS A 190 -10.32 5.31 -14.28
N SER A 191 -9.15 5.94 -14.18
CA SER A 191 -8.99 7.36 -14.54
C SER A 191 -9.44 7.61 -15.98
N GLN A 192 -10.27 8.64 -16.19
CA GLN A 192 -10.68 9.09 -17.52
C GLN A 192 -9.54 9.91 -18.14
N GLY A 193 -8.49 9.27 -18.58
CA GLY A 193 -7.38 9.88 -19.30
C GLY A 193 -6.92 8.98 -20.43
N ASN A 194 -6.58 9.54 -21.58
CA ASN A 194 -6.12 8.83 -22.79
C ASN A 194 -5.14 7.71 -22.44
N THR A 195 -5.60 6.48 -22.54
CA THR A 195 -4.72 5.31 -22.43
C THR A 195 -4.29 4.88 -23.82
N PRO A 196 -2.97 4.77 -24.10
CA PRO A 196 -2.50 3.97 -25.21
C PRO A 196 -3.01 2.54 -25.01
N GLU A 197 -3.44 1.89 -26.08
CA GLU A 197 -3.83 0.49 -26.12
C GLU A 197 -2.68 -0.35 -25.54
N ALA A 198 -2.82 -0.78 -24.28
CA ALA A 198 -1.84 -1.63 -23.64
C ALA A 198 -2.23 -3.09 -23.82
N ASN A 199 -1.36 -3.83 -24.45
CA ASN A 199 -1.22 -5.27 -24.60
C ASN A 199 -2.33 -6.14 -23.99
N SER A 200 -3.05 -6.82 -24.88
CA SER A 200 -4.22 -7.68 -24.63
C SER A 200 -3.94 -8.98 -23.87
N GLU A 201 -2.69 -9.27 -23.52
CA GLU A 201 -2.29 -10.60 -23.01
C GLU A 201 -2.31 -10.76 -21.49
N LEU A 202 -2.51 -9.67 -20.71
CA LEU A 202 -2.48 -9.69 -19.25
C LEU A 202 -3.83 -9.38 -18.59
N ARG A 203 -4.93 -9.61 -19.29
CA ARG A 203 -6.28 -9.39 -18.73
C ARG A 203 -6.74 -10.61 -17.95
N THR A 204 -6.80 -10.51 -16.64
CA THR A 204 -7.55 -11.48 -15.85
C THR A 204 -9.05 -11.42 -16.17
N HIS A 205 -9.68 -12.59 -16.20
CA HIS A 205 -11.03 -12.88 -16.73
C HIS A 205 -12.22 -12.30 -15.93
N ASN A 206 -12.08 -11.19 -15.19
CA ASN A 206 -13.14 -10.67 -14.35
C ASN A 206 -13.29 -9.14 -14.43
N SER A 207 -13.67 -8.64 -15.62
CA SER A 207 -13.76 -7.21 -15.92
C SER A 207 -14.81 -6.44 -15.10
N GLU A 208 -15.90 -7.09 -14.67
CA GLU A 208 -16.96 -6.45 -13.88
C GLU A 208 -16.54 -6.20 -12.42
N LEU A 209 -15.77 -7.12 -11.82
CA LEU A 209 -15.24 -6.97 -10.46
C LEU A 209 -14.11 -5.94 -10.35
N ASN A 210 -13.41 -5.69 -11.45
CA ASN A 210 -12.25 -4.81 -11.46
C ASN A 210 -12.58 -3.34 -11.76
N LYS A 211 -13.86 -2.96 -11.87
CA LYS A 211 -14.27 -1.58 -12.20
C LYS A 211 -13.52 -1.02 -13.44
N GLY A 212 -13.20 -1.88 -14.41
CA GLY A 212 -12.42 -1.52 -15.59
C GLY A 212 -10.95 -1.20 -15.33
N ILE A 213 -10.42 -1.47 -14.14
CA ILE A 213 -9.03 -1.22 -13.76
C ILE A 213 -8.18 -2.42 -14.19
N PRO A 214 -7.12 -2.25 -15.01
CA PRO A 214 -6.20 -3.31 -15.33
C PRO A 214 -5.40 -3.77 -14.10
N LEU A 215 -5.38 -5.09 -13.86
CA LEU A 215 -4.54 -5.71 -12.85
C LEU A 215 -3.34 -6.38 -13.53
N LEU A 216 -2.14 -6.08 -13.07
CA LEU A 216 -0.89 -6.63 -13.58
C LEU A 216 -0.16 -7.36 -12.44
N PHE A 217 0.09 -8.65 -12.65
CA PHE A 217 0.87 -9.47 -11.72
C PHE A 217 2.19 -9.82 -12.39
N MET A 218 3.31 -9.50 -11.72
CA MET A 218 4.66 -9.70 -12.24
C MET A 218 5.41 -10.66 -11.31
N GLY A 219 6.20 -11.54 -11.92
CA GLY A 219 7.16 -12.40 -11.25
C GLY A 219 8.45 -11.67 -10.88
#